data_883ea27462a7e3819ac96ec3fb10d3e3
#
_entry.id   883ea27462a7e3819ac96ec3fb10d3e3
#
_cell.length_a   1.000
_cell.length_b   1.000
_cell.length_c   1.000
_cell.angle_alpha   90.00
_cell.angle_beta   90.00
_cell.angle_gamma   90.00
#
_symmetry.space_group_name_H-M   'P 1'
#
loop_
_entity.id
_entity.type
_entity.pdbx_description
1 polymer ?
#
loop_
_entity_poly.entity_id
_entity_poly.type
_entity_poly.pdbx_seq_one_letter_code
_entity_poly.pdbx_strand_id
1 'polypeptide(L)'
;MSSGLLGQVAAVPLVASLLAEPVSVAHYLVVGAILFTAGVVCMAVKRNALGVLMGIELVLNGANVNFVAFASPYLQGEGARGLGIDGHVIALFVILLAAAEAAVALAITLNFYNNHATVDIDRADDLKG
;
A
#
# COMPACT_ATOMS: atom_id res chain seq x y z
N MET A 1 -17.57 -31.43 8.00
CA MET A 1 -16.11 -31.44 7.71
C MET A 1 -15.45 -30.05 7.73
N SER A 2 -16.06 -29.02 8.30
CA SER A 2 -15.53 -27.63 8.34
C SER A 2 -14.88 -27.22 9.68
N SER A 3 -14.93 -28.07 10.71
CA SER A 3 -14.40 -27.75 12.05
C SER A 3 -12.87 -27.86 12.20
N GLY A 4 -12.19 -28.55 11.28
CA GLY A 4 -10.74 -28.76 11.37
C GLY A 4 -9.89 -27.56 10.95
N LEU A 5 -10.32 -26.82 9.94
CA LEU A 5 -9.58 -25.66 9.42
C LEU A 5 -9.70 -24.43 10.36
N LEU A 6 -10.88 -24.22 10.92
CA LEU A 6 -11.11 -23.16 11.90
C LEU A 6 -10.33 -23.40 13.20
N GLY A 7 -10.15 -24.65 13.59
CA GLY A 7 -9.34 -25.01 14.76
C GLY A 7 -7.83 -24.79 14.56
N GLN A 8 -7.31 -24.94 13.35
CA GLN A 8 -5.90 -24.66 13.05
C GLN A 8 -5.59 -23.17 12.92
N VAL A 9 -6.51 -22.39 12.39
CA VAL A 9 -6.35 -20.92 12.30
C VAL A 9 -6.42 -20.28 13.68
N ALA A 10 -7.22 -20.84 14.60
CA ALA A 10 -7.28 -20.40 16.00
C ALA A 10 -5.99 -20.66 16.81
N ALA A 11 -5.07 -21.49 16.28
CA ALA A 11 -3.78 -21.75 16.95
C ALA A 11 -2.80 -20.56 16.87
N VAL A 12 -3.06 -19.57 15.99
CA VAL A 12 -2.30 -18.32 15.95
C VAL A 12 -3.10 -17.27 16.73
N PRO A 13 -2.68 -16.91 17.97
CA PRO A 13 -3.46 -16.03 18.85
C PRO A 13 -3.79 -14.67 18.20
N LEU A 14 -2.90 -14.17 17.36
CA LEU A 14 -3.12 -12.92 16.61
C LEU A 14 -4.26 -13.06 15.61
N VAL A 15 -4.33 -14.16 14.87
CA VAL A 15 -5.39 -14.39 13.87
C VAL A 15 -6.73 -14.62 14.56
N ALA A 16 -6.73 -15.36 15.68
CA ALA A 16 -7.94 -15.60 16.45
C ALA A 16 -8.52 -14.28 17.00
N SER A 17 -7.67 -13.39 17.52
CA SER A 17 -8.13 -12.08 18.02
C SER A 17 -8.66 -11.18 16.91
N LEU A 18 -8.01 -11.18 15.76
CA LEU A 18 -8.46 -10.38 14.59
C LEU A 18 -9.81 -10.86 14.03
N LEU A 19 -10.14 -12.15 14.18
CA LEU A 19 -11.40 -12.70 13.68
C LEU A 19 -12.54 -12.62 14.69
N ALA A 20 -12.25 -12.51 15.98
CA ALA A 20 -13.24 -12.50 17.06
C ALA A 20 -13.71 -11.08 17.44
N GLU A 21 -12.86 -10.09 17.23
CA GLU A 21 -13.15 -8.70 17.59
C GLU A 21 -13.86 -7.93 16.44
N PRO A 22 -14.70 -6.94 16.77
CA PRO A 22 -15.23 -6.04 15.76
C PRO A 22 -14.10 -5.33 15.01
N VAL A 23 -14.35 -4.93 13.77
CA VAL A 23 -13.33 -4.26 12.93
C VAL A 23 -12.77 -3.04 13.65
N SER A 24 -11.47 -3.04 13.88
CA SER A 24 -10.74 -2.01 14.63
C SER A 24 -9.56 -1.48 13.83
N VAL A 25 -8.87 -0.49 14.35
CA VAL A 25 -7.64 0.07 13.76
C VAL A 25 -6.61 -1.05 13.46
N ALA A 26 -6.51 -2.06 14.33
CA ALA A 26 -5.56 -3.16 14.14
C ALA A 26 -5.76 -3.92 12.81
N HIS A 27 -7.00 -4.11 12.38
CA HIS A 27 -7.28 -4.76 11.10
C HIS A 27 -6.75 -3.95 9.91
N TYR A 28 -6.94 -2.64 9.94
CA TYR A 28 -6.41 -1.74 8.90
C TYR A 28 -4.89 -1.66 8.92
N LEU A 29 -4.26 -1.66 10.10
CA LEU A 29 -2.81 -1.72 10.23
C LEU A 29 -2.22 -2.98 9.61
N VAL A 30 -2.88 -4.13 9.79
CA VAL A 30 -2.47 -5.39 9.14
C VAL A 30 -2.56 -5.27 7.62
N VAL A 31 -3.66 -4.72 7.09
CA VAL A 31 -3.82 -4.50 5.65
C VAL A 31 -2.75 -3.53 5.14
N GLY A 32 -2.52 -2.42 5.84
CA GLY A 32 -1.47 -1.45 5.51
C GLY A 32 -0.08 -2.07 5.50
N ALA A 33 0.24 -2.91 6.49
CA ALA A 33 1.52 -3.62 6.56
C ALA A 33 1.70 -4.61 5.41
N ILE A 34 0.65 -5.33 5.02
CA ILE A 34 0.67 -6.25 3.87
C ILE A 34 0.93 -5.48 2.59
N LEU A 35 0.19 -4.38 2.34
CA LEU A 35 0.37 -3.54 1.16
C LEU A 35 1.78 -2.95 1.11
N PHE A 36 2.27 -2.41 2.23
CA PHE A 36 3.61 -1.85 2.34
C PHE A 36 4.68 -2.90 2.00
N THR A 37 4.61 -4.08 2.63
CA THR A 37 5.57 -5.16 2.42
C THR A 37 5.53 -5.65 0.97
N ALA A 38 4.33 -5.84 0.41
CA ALA A 38 4.16 -6.24 -0.98
C ALA A 38 4.75 -5.20 -1.94
N GLY A 39 4.58 -3.90 -1.65
CA GLY A 39 5.16 -2.81 -2.43
C GLY A 39 6.69 -2.81 -2.40
N VAL A 40 7.29 -2.94 -1.21
CA VAL A 40 8.74 -3.04 -1.05
C VAL A 40 9.31 -4.25 -1.79
N VAL A 41 8.68 -5.41 -1.65
CA VAL A 41 9.09 -6.63 -2.37
C VAL A 41 8.96 -6.44 -3.89
N CYS A 42 7.88 -5.81 -4.35
CA CYS A 42 7.68 -5.52 -5.76
C CYS A 42 8.80 -4.64 -6.31
N MET A 43 9.17 -3.56 -5.63
CA MET A 43 10.28 -2.70 -6.01
C MET A 43 11.63 -3.43 -6.02
N ALA A 44 11.87 -4.29 -5.04
CA ALA A 44 13.14 -5.02 -4.91
C ALA A 44 13.32 -6.11 -5.98
N VAL A 45 12.22 -6.72 -6.45
CA VAL A 45 12.28 -7.87 -7.36
C VAL A 45 12.12 -7.46 -8.82
N LYS A 46 11.41 -6.36 -9.09
CA LYS A 46 11.09 -5.95 -10.47
C LYS A 46 12.19 -5.05 -11.04
N ARG A 47 12.70 -5.43 -12.23
CA ARG A 47 13.61 -4.61 -13.03
C ARG A 47 12.88 -3.72 -14.04
N ASN A 48 11.59 -3.91 -14.17
CA ASN A 48 10.74 -3.17 -15.07
C ASN A 48 10.23 -1.89 -14.38
N ALA A 49 10.37 -0.74 -15.03
CA ALA A 49 9.97 0.56 -14.52
C ALA A 49 8.48 0.59 -14.09
N LEU A 50 7.59 -0.06 -14.84
CA LEU A 50 6.18 -0.16 -14.47
C LEU A 50 5.97 -0.99 -13.20
N GLY A 51 6.75 -2.06 -13.02
CA GLY A 51 6.69 -2.87 -11.79
C GLY A 51 7.19 -2.12 -10.57
N VAL A 52 8.23 -1.30 -10.71
CA VAL A 52 8.72 -0.42 -9.64
C VAL A 52 7.68 0.64 -9.30
N LEU A 53 7.06 1.26 -10.31
CA LEU A 53 5.98 2.22 -10.12
C LEU A 53 4.80 1.60 -9.34
N MET A 54 4.36 0.40 -9.73
CA MET A 54 3.33 -0.33 -8.98
C MET A 54 3.73 -0.59 -7.52
N GLY A 55 5.00 -0.85 -7.26
CA GLY A 55 5.54 -1.03 -5.91
C GLY A 55 5.43 0.24 -5.08
N ILE A 56 5.77 1.40 -5.63
CA ILE A 56 5.62 2.71 -5.00
C ILE A 56 4.16 2.97 -4.65
N GLU A 57 3.25 2.74 -5.60
CA GLU A 57 1.81 2.89 -5.39
C GLU A 57 1.28 2.02 -4.24
N LEU A 58 1.74 0.77 -4.14
CA LEU A 58 1.35 -0.12 -3.05
C LEU A 58 1.84 0.38 -1.69
N VAL A 59 3.06 0.91 -1.62
CA VAL A 59 3.62 1.50 -0.38
C VAL A 59 2.80 2.72 0.04
N LEU A 60 2.50 3.64 -0.90
CA LEU A 60 1.70 4.84 -0.64
C LEU A 60 0.28 4.48 -0.20
N ASN A 61 -0.34 3.50 -0.84
CA ASN A 61 -1.67 2.99 -0.46
C ASN A 61 -1.66 2.35 0.93
N GLY A 62 -0.60 1.61 1.29
CA GLY A 62 -0.44 1.06 2.63
C GLY A 62 -0.37 2.15 3.71
N ALA A 63 0.40 3.21 3.47
CA ALA A 63 0.45 4.37 4.36
C ALA A 63 -0.90 5.08 4.44
N ASN A 64 -1.59 5.22 3.30
CA ASN A 64 -2.86 5.92 3.22
C ASN A 64 -3.98 5.22 3.98
N VAL A 65 -4.04 3.89 3.93
CA VAL A 65 -4.95 3.09 4.76
C VAL A 65 -4.77 3.39 6.23
N ASN A 66 -3.53 3.55 6.70
CA ASN A 66 -3.23 3.88 8.09
C ASN A 66 -3.70 5.30 8.46
N PHE A 67 -3.52 6.29 7.58
CA PHE A 67 -4.04 7.65 7.82
C PHE A 67 -5.56 7.64 8.02
N VAL A 68 -6.30 6.92 7.18
CA VAL A 68 -7.76 6.80 7.30
C VAL A 68 -8.14 6.08 8.58
N ALA A 69 -7.44 4.99 8.93
CA ALA A 69 -7.71 4.22 10.14
C ALA A 69 -7.52 5.07 11.41
N PHE A 70 -6.42 5.82 11.50
CA PHE A 70 -6.16 6.70 12.64
C PHE A 70 -7.04 7.94 12.65
N ALA A 71 -7.57 8.36 11.52
CA ALA A 71 -8.50 9.48 11.44
C ALA A 71 -9.93 9.12 11.89
N SER A 72 -10.30 7.84 11.80
CA SER A 72 -11.66 7.40 12.07
C SER A 72 -11.95 7.28 13.57
N PRO A 73 -12.83 8.10 14.16
CA PRO A 73 -13.22 7.96 15.56
C PRO A 73 -13.98 6.66 15.83
N TYR A 74 -14.63 6.08 14.82
CA TYR A 74 -15.39 4.83 14.93
C TYR A 74 -14.52 3.61 15.15
N LEU A 75 -13.26 3.66 14.71
CA LEU A 75 -12.31 2.54 14.77
C LEU A 75 -11.49 2.55 16.06
N GLN A 76 -11.48 3.66 16.81
CA GLN A 76 -10.61 3.83 17.98
C GLN A 76 -11.28 3.50 19.32
N GLY A 77 -12.57 3.19 19.33
CA GLY A 77 -13.33 2.89 20.54
C GLY A 77 -13.85 4.13 21.28
N GLU A 78 -14.66 3.90 22.33
CA GLU A 78 -15.27 4.98 23.11
C GLU A 78 -14.20 5.84 23.82
N GLY A 79 -14.25 7.15 23.59
CA GLY A 79 -13.39 8.14 24.23
C GLY A 79 -12.08 8.46 23.49
N ALA A 80 -11.73 7.74 22.45
CA ALA A 80 -10.58 8.07 21.64
C ALA A 80 -10.91 9.23 20.67
N ARG A 81 -10.05 10.24 20.64
CA ARG A 81 -10.10 11.30 19.63
C ARG A 81 -9.20 10.91 18.49
N GLY A 82 -9.79 10.45 17.37
CA GLY A 82 -9.03 10.27 16.13
C GLY A 82 -8.45 11.59 15.61
N LEU A 83 -7.60 11.51 14.59
CA LEU A 83 -7.07 12.69 13.89
C LEU A 83 -8.19 13.55 13.24
N GLY A 84 -9.44 13.04 13.26
CA GLY A 84 -10.60 13.73 12.74
C GLY A 84 -10.53 13.97 11.24
N ILE A 85 -11.09 15.09 10.78
CA ILE A 85 -11.11 15.49 9.37
C ILE A 85 -9.70 15.63 8.80
N ASP A 86 -8.72 16.04 9.60
CA ASP A 86 -7.34 16.30 9.15
C ASP A 86 -6.70 15.05 8.54
N GLY A 87 -6.87 13.88 9.17
CA GLY A 87 -6.33 12.63 8.64
C GLY A 87 -7.00 12.18 7.34
N HIS A 88 -8.30 12.43 7.16
CA HIS A 88 -9.00 12.15 5.91
C HIS A 88 -8.56 13.11 4.78
N VAL A 89 -8.34 14.39 5.11
CA VAL A 89 -7.83 15.38 4.17
C VAL A 89 -6.41 15.02 3.72
N ILE A 90 -5.54 14.60 4.66
CA ILE A 90 -4.20 14.11 4.33
C ILE A 90 -4.29 12.90 3.40
N ALA A 91 -5.18 11.94 3.68
CA ALA A 91 -5.38 10.77 2.84
C ALA A 91 -5.80 11.13 1.42
N LEU A 92 -6.74 12.06 1.26
CA LEU A 92 -7.14 12.57 -0.07
C LEU A 92 -5.98 13.26 -0.79
N PHE A 93 -5.20 14.06 -0.06
CA PHE A 93 -4.02 14.72 -0.63
C PHE A 93 -2.98 13.70 -1.12
N VAL A 94 -2.73 12.64 -0.36
CA VAL A 94 -1.83 11.55 -0.75
C VAL A 94 -2.33 10.85 -2.01
N ILE A 95 -3.64 10.59 -2.15
CA ILE A 95 -4.23 10.00 -3.36
C ILE A 95 -3.99 10.90 -4.59
N LEU A 96 -4.23 12.20 -4.46
CA LEU A 96 -4.00 13.15 -5.55
C LEU A 96 -2.53 13.22 -5.94
N LEU A 97 -1.64 13.22 -4.95
CA LEU A 97 -0.20 13.25 -5.17
C LEU A 97 0.28 11.97 -5.87
N ALA A 98 -0.17 10.81 -5.41
CA ALA A 98 0.13 9.52 -6.02
C ALA A 98 -0.34 9.45 -7.47
N ALA A 99 -1.56 9.93 -7.77
CA ALA A 99 -2.06 9.97 -9.13
C ALA A 99 -1.23 10.89 -10.05
N ALA A 100 -0.79 12.04 -9.55
CA ALA A 100 0.06 12.96 -10.29
C ALA A 100 1.45 12.37 -10.54
N GLU A 101 2.05 11.74 -9.52
CA GLU A 101 3.33 11.06 -9.60
C GLU A 101 3.30 9.89 -10.60
N ALA A 102 2.26 9.06 -10.54
CA ALA A 102 2.05 7.96 -11.46
C ALA A 102 1.93 8.45 -12.91
N ALA A 103 1.22 9.54 -13.16
CA ALA A 103 1.09 10.12 -14.49
C ALA A 103 2.44 10.58 -15.05
N VAL A 104 3.25 11.27 -14.24
CA VAL A 104 4.59 11.74 -14.62
C VAL A 104 5.53 10.56 -14.86
N ALA A 105 5.56 9.59 -13.94
CA ALA A 105 6.42 8.41 -14.05
C ALA A 105 6.05 7.57 -15.27
N LEU A 106 4.76 7.42 -15.57
CA LEU A 106 4.30 6.72 -16.78
C LEU A 106 4.73 7.46 -18.04
N ALA A 107 4.62 8.79 -18.07
CA ALA A 107 5.06 9.60 -19.21
C ALA A 107 6.57 9.44 -19.46
N ILE A 108 7.39 9.44 -18.40
CA ILE A 108 8.83 9.20 -18.47
C ILE A 108 9.12 7.79 -19.01
N THR A 109 8.43 6.78 -18.47
CA THR A 109 8.60 5.38 -18.89
C THR A 109 8.23 5.18 -20.37
N LEU A 110 7.14 5.79 -20.83
CA LEU A 110 6.72 5.75 -22.23
C LEU A 110 7.74 6.45 -23.15
N ASN A 111 8.24 7.61 -22.73
CA ASN A 111 9.28 8.30 -23.49
C ASN A 111 10.57 7.45 -23.58
N PHE A 112 10.97 6.85 -22.48
CA PHE A 112 12.11 5.94 -22.46
C PHE A 112 11.89 4.73 -23.39
N TYR A 113 10.70 4.12 -23.32
CA TYR A 113 10.34 3.01 -24.20
C TYR A 113 10.38 3.39 -25.68
N ASN A 114 9.86 4.56 -26.04
CA ASN A 114 9.85 5.04 -27.42
C ASN A 114 11.28 5.22 -27.99
N ASN A 115 12.24 5.58 -27.13
CA ASN A 115 13.62 5.80 -27.55
C ASN A 115 14.49 4.55 -27.52
N HIS A 116 14.22 3.60 -26.60
CA HIS A 116 15.10 2.45 -26.33
C HIS A 116 14.42 1.10 -26.56
N ALA A 117 13.12 1.07 -26.89
CA ALA A 117 12.30 -0.14 -27.06
C ALA A 117 12.35 -1.10 -25.86
N THR A 118 12.59 -0.58 -24.66
CA THR A 118 12.65 -1.32 -23.40
C THR A 118 12.11 -0.49 -22.24
N VAL A 119 11.62 -1.16 -21.21
CA VAL A 119 11.23 -0.56 -19.92
C VAL A 119 12.10 -1.05 -18.76
N ASP A 120 13.21 -1.72 -19.08
CA ASP A 120 14.19 -2.22 -18.14
C ASP A 120 15.01 -1.07 -17.56
N ILE A 121 14.91 -0.84 -16.25
CA ILE A 121 15.59 0.24 -15.55
C ILE A 121 17.12 0.05 -15.49
N ASP A 122 17.60 -1.20 -15.58
CA ASP A 122 19.03 -1.50 -15.59
C ASP A 122 19.72 -1.00 -16.89
N ARG A 123 18.93 -0.61 -17.90
CA ARG A 123 19.40 -0.03 -19.16
C ARG A 123 19.30 1.49 -19.21
N ALA A 124 18.92 2.12 -18.11
CA ALA A 124 18.79 3.58 -18.05
C ALA A 124 20.15 4.30 -18.09
N ASP A 125 21.25 3.62 -17.78
CA ASP A 125 22.60 4.13 -17.86
C ASP A 125 23.15 4.20 -19.31
N ASP A 126 22.49 3.56 -20.27
CA ASP A 126 22.76 3.70 -21.71
C ASP A 126 22.34 5.08 -22.28
N LEU A 127 21.75 5.96 -21.45
CA LEU A 127 21.40 7.34 -21.77
C LEU A 127 22.66 8.21 -21.95
N LYS A 128 23.47 7.91 -22.97
CA LYS A 128 24.50 8.81 -23.42
C LYS A 128 23.92 9.73 -24.50
N GLY A 129 23.67 10.95 -24.08
CA GLY A 129 23.43 12.07 -24.99
C GLY A 129 24.75 12.51 -25.67
#